data_4a415201909947a6b78a276b1c356a86
#
_entry.id   4a415201909947a6b78a276b1c356a86
#
_cell.length_a   1.000
_cell.length_b   1.000
_cell.length_c   1.000
_cell.angle_alpha   90.00
_cell.angle_beta   90.00
_cell.angle_gamma   90.00
#
_symmetry.space_group_name_H-M   'P 1'
#
loop_
_entity.id
_entity.type
_entity.pdbx_description
1 polymer ?
#
loop_
_entity_poly.entity_id
_entity_poly.type
_entity_poly.pdbx_seq_one_letter_code
_entity_poly.pdbx_strand_id
1 'polypeptide(L)'
;MSLPTPVDISRILCPIDFSEPSHRALHHAAAIARWYGAHLRALHVFVLAPPVGILPPLESPPKAFTLAPGDRDKIAGHMRQLATAAGVAAAADMAVAESPSVTAEILDQALTWPADLVVMGNHGHGGLTRLVLGSVAERVLRLAPCPVLIVPHGTDHAVPPGNVEFDRILCAVDFSESARDALGYALSLGAEAGAHVTILNAIEVPLELREPPASYDYDIEDLRTRTEASQLLRLEALIPFAVRDYCTVETTVVEGKASREVLRMAAARKVDLIVMGVHGRNAVSRAVFGSNVQDVIRHATCPVLIVHPRRS
;
A
#
# COMPACT_ATOMS: atom_id res chain seq x y z
N MET A 1 23.44 7.68 13.27
CA MET A 1 22.60 8.92 13.30
C MET A 1 21.22 8.49 12.87
N SER A 2 20.21 8.63 13.73
CA SER A 2 18.83 8.28 13.38
C SER A 2 18.26 9.30 12.39
N LEU A 3 17.51 8.82 11.39
CA LEU A 3 16.74 9.66 10.47
C LEU A 3 15.83 10.63 11.26
N PRO A 4 15.60 11.85 10.79
CA PRO A 4 14.87 12.90 11.52
C PRO A 4 13.38 12.63 11.78
N THR A 5 12.83 11.55 11.37
CA THR A 5 11.58 10.87 11.79
C THR A 5 11.59 9.49 11.15
N PRO A 6 12.30 8.52 11.73
CA PRO A 6 12.21 7.16 11.22
C PRO A 6 10.76 6.72 11.39
N VAL A 7 10.17 6.24 10.31
CA VAL A 7 8.95 5.48 10.41
C VAL A 7 9.34 4.19 11.10
N ASP A 8 8.78 3.94 12.27
CA ASP A 8 8.99 2.69 13.00
C ASP A 8 7.99 1.65 12.49
N ILE A 9 8.50 0.56 11.92
CA ILE A 9 7.71 -0.59 11.51
C ILE A 9 8.18 -1.78 12.33
N SER A 10 7.54 -2.00 13.47
CA SER A 10 7.88 -3.07 14.41
C SER A 10 7.03 -4.33 14.20
N ARG A 11 5.84 -4.21 13.60
CA ARG A 11 4.88 -5.31 13.40
C ARG A 11 4.23 -5.23 12.04
N ILE A 12 4.36 -6.31 11.27
CA ILE A 12 3.80 -6.44 9.93
C ILE A 12 2.78 -7.57 9.92
N LEU A 13 1.54 -7.28 9.52
CA LEU A 13 0.49 -8.28 9.31
C LEU A 13 0.39 -8.60 7.82
N CYS A 14 0.52 -9.88 7.46
CA CYS A 14 0.42 -10.36 6.09
C CYS A 14 -0.70 -11.41 5.96
N PRO A 15 -1.90 -11.03 5.51
CA PRO A 15 -2.97 -11.97 5.20
C PRO A 15 -2.60 -12.89 4.03
N ILE A 16 -2.78 -14.21 4.19
CA ILE A 16 -2.45 -15.26 3.23
C ILE A 16 -3.70 -16.06 2.89
N ASP A 17 -4.05 -16.12 1.61
CA ASP A 17 -5.10 -16.99 1.07
C ASP A 17 -4.57 -18.08 0.14
N PHE A 18 -3.25 -18.26 0.07
CA PHE A 18 -2.53 -19.19 -0.79
C PHE A 18 -2.65 -18.88 -2.30
N SER A 19 -3.16 -17.70 -2.67
CA SER A 19 -3.08 -17.22 -4.05
C SER A 19 -1.68 -16.69 -4.37
N GLU A 20 -1.35 -16.61 -5.65
CA GLU A 20 -0.06 -16.07 -6.09
C GLU A 20 0.18 -14.62 -5.63
N PRO A 21 -0.82 -13.69 -5.67
CA PRO A 21 -0.65 -12.36 -5.09
C PRO A 21 -0.34 -12.37 -3.58
N SER A 22 -0.93 -13.28 -2.81
CA SER A 22 -0.63 -13.39 -1.37
C SER A 22 0.77 -13.93 -1.10
N HIS A 23 1.29 -14.83 -1.95
CA HIS A 23 2.69 -15.28 -1.87
C HIS A 23 3.66 -14.12 -2.13
N ARG A 24 3.41 -13.31 -3.15
CA ARG A 24 4.21 -12.11 -3.43
C ARG A 24 4.14 -11.09 -2.29
N ALA A 25 2.95 -10.88 -1.74
CA ALA A 25 2.77 -10.02 -0.58
C ALA A 25 3.66 -10.48 0.60
N LEU A 26 3.74 -11.80 0.83
CA LEU A 26 4.62 -12.35 1.86
C LEU A 26 6.10 -12.08 1.59
N HIS A 27 6.57 -12.13 0.33
CA HIS A 27 7.95 -11.77 -0.02
C HIS A 27 8.26 -10.31 0.26
N HIS A 28 7.34 -9.39 -0.07
CA HIS A 28 7.49 -7.96 0.26
C HIS A 28 7.46 -7.72 1.78
N ALA A 29 6.52 -8.36 2.49
CA ALA A 29 6.46 -8.29 3.96
C ALA A 29 7.75 -8.79 4.62
N ALA A 30 8.32 -9.87 4.09
CA ALA A 30 9.58 -10.45 4.53
C ALA A 30 10.78 -9.51 4.34
N ALA A 31 10.85 -8.83 3.20
CA ALA A 31 11.92 -7.87 2.92
C ALA A 31 11.84 -6.67 3.88
N ILE A 32 10.65 -6.08 4.01
CA ILE A 32 10.43 -4.96 4.92
C ILE A 32 10.72 -5.37 6.38
N ALA A 33 10.29 -6.58 6.78
CA ALA A 33 10.58 -7.09 8.12
C ALA A 33 12.09 -7.20 8.40
N ARG A 34 12.88 -7.60 7.41
CA ARG A 34 14.35 -7.65 7.55
C ARG A 34 14.97 -6.26 7.68
N TRP A 35 14.53 -5.27 6.90
CA TRP A 35 15.07 -3.91 6.94
C TRP A 35 14.82 -3.24 8.29
N TYR A 36 13.62 -3.40 8.84
CA TYR A 36 13.23 -2.77 10.10
C TYR A 36 13.44 -3.65 11.34
N GLY A 37 13.87 -4.91 11.19
CA GLY A 37 13.90 -5.87 12.30
C GLY A 37 12.50 -6.18 12.86
N ALA A 38 11.47 -6.06 12.04
CA ALA A 38 10.08 -6.16 12.44
C ALA A 38 9.62 -7.60 12.65
N HIS A 39 8.66 -7.78 13.55
CA HIS A 39 7.93 -9.04 13.70
C HIS A 39 6.92 -9.19 12.58
N LEU A 40 6.96 -10.29 11.86
CA LEU A 40 6.02 -10.61 10.79
C LEU A 40 4.98 -11.63 11.29
N ARG A 41 3.69 -11.32 11.17
CA ARG A 41 2.60 -12.26 11.36
C ARG A 41 1.96 -12.59 10.01
N ALA A 42 2.06 -13.85 9.57
CA ALA A 42 1.28 -14.39 8.47
C ALA A 42 -0.06 -14.88 9.00
N LEU A 43 -1.17 -14.38 8.47
CA LEU A 43 -2.53 -14.68 8.92
C LEU A 43 -3.32 -15.40 7.83
N HIS A 44 -3.76 -16.63 8.09
CA HIS A 44 -4.78 -17.28 7.27
C HIS A 44 -6.12 -17.28 7.99
N VAL A 45 -7.18 -16.86 7.28
CA VAL A 45 -8.55 -16.85 7.83
C VAL A 45 -9.36 -17.92 7.16
N PHE A 46 -9.73 -18.93 7.93
CA PHE A 46 -10.69 -19.95 7.51
C PHE A 46 -12.11 -19.41 7.66
N VAL A 47 -12.84 -19.36 6.54
CA VAL A 47 -14.20 -18.83 6.53
C VAL A 47 -15.17 -19.90 7.01
N LEU A 48 -15.80 -19.63 8.15
CA LEU A 48 -16.93 -20.41 8.63
C LEU A 48 -18.17 -20.06 7.80
N ALA A 49 -18.41 -20.79 6.72
CA ALA A 49 -19.62 -20.61 5.92
C ALA A 49 -20.72 -21.55 6.45
N PRO A 50 -21.84 -21.03 6.98
CA PRO A 50 -23.02 -21.87 7.18
C PRO A 50 -23.50 -22.36 5.80
N PRO A 51 -24.00 -23.60 5.67
CA PRO A 51 -24.59 -24.05 4.44
C PRO A 51 -25.78 -23.15 4.09
N VAL A 52 -25.70 -22.54 2.91
CA VAL A 52 -26.72 -21.62 2.42
C VAL A 52 -28.05 -22.37 2.33
N GLY A 53 -29.03 -21.99 3.14
CA GLY A 53 -30.44 -22.22 2.87
C GLY A 53 -31.13 -23.40 3.57
N ILE A 54 -30.53 -24.11 4.53
CA ILE A 54 -31.18 -25.35 5.06
C ILE A 54 -31.34 -25.40 6.59
N LEU A 55 -30.76 -24.48 7.38
CA LEU A 55 -30.86 -24.60 8.83
C LEU A 55 -31.56 -23.40 9.49
N PRO A 56 -32.44 -23.64 10.46
CA PRO A 56 -32.97 -22.61 11.36
C PRO A 56 -31.79 -22.02 12.17
N PRO A 57 -31.96 -20.81 12.79
CA PRO A 57 -30.92 -20.23 13.63
C PRO A 57 -30.59 -21.21 14.76
N LEU A 58 -29.37 -21.75 14.72
CA LEU A 58 -28.86 -22.66 15.76
C LEU A 58 -28.17 -21.80 16.82
N GLU A 59 -28.42 -22.06 18.07
CA GLU A 59 -27.80 -21.40 19.23
C GLU A 59 -26.29 -21.61 19.29
N SER A 60 -25.75 -22.56 18.51
CA SER A 60 -24.32 -22.80 18.34
C SER A 60 -24.03 -23.38 16.95
N PRO A 61 -22.98 -22.98 16.25
CA PRO A 61 -22.64 -23.59 14.97
C PRO A 61 -22.32 -25.06 15.14
N PRO A 62 -22.81 -25.95 14.24
CA PRO A 62 -22.48 -27.37 14.28
C PRO A 62 -20.96 -27.57 14.24
N LYS A 63 -20.44 -28.55 14.98
CA LYS A 63 -19.01 -28.92 14.98
C LYS A 63 -18.42 -29.19 13.58
N ALA A 64 -19.26 -29.44 12.59
CA ALA A 64 -18.89 -29.66 11.19
C ALA A 64 -18.37 -28.39 10.48
N PHE A 65 -18.49 -27.19 11.08
CA PHE A 65 -18.03 -25.92 10.51
C PHE A 65 -16.78 -25.35 11.19
N THR A 66 -16.20 -26.07 12.13
CA THR A 66 -14.92 -25.71 12.73
C THR A 66 -13.79 -26.48 12.07
N LEU A 67 -12.62 -25.87 11.95
CA LEU A 67 -11.42 -26.57 11.50
C LEU A 67 -11.13 -27.75 12.45
N ALA A 68 -10.97 -28.93 11.86
CA ALA A 68 -10.44 -30.05 12.63
C ALA A 68 -9.00 -29.71 13.10
N PRO A 69 -8.57 -30.12 14.30
CA PRO A 69 -7.24 -29.83 14.82
C PRO A 69 -6.12 -30.15 13.83
N GLY A 70 -6.21 -31.30 13.15
CA GLY A 70 -5.23 -31.72 12.15
C GLY A 70 -5.21 -30.87 10.87
N ASP A 71 -6.28 -30.18 10.53
CA ASP A 71 -6.32 -29.30 9.35
C ASP A 71 -5.70 -27.93 9.67
N ARG A 72 -5.86 -27.43 10.90
CA ARG A 72 -5.14 -26.24 11.38
C ARG A 72 -3.63 -26.44 11.28
N ASP A 73 -3.11 -27.60 11.69
CA ASP A 73 -1.69 -27.91 11.63
C ASP A 73 -1.17 -28.01 10.20
N LYS A 74 -1.96 -28.56 9.27
CA LYS A 74 -1.63 -28.61 7.83
C LYS A 74 -1.54 -27.19 7.24
N ILE A 75 -2.52 -26.34 7.54
CA ILE A 75 -2.52 -24.93 7.09
C ILE A 75 -1.28 -24.22 7.63
N ALA A 76 -1.03 -24.31 8.93
CA ALA A 76 0.15 -23.70 9.56
C ALA A 76 1.46 -24.26 8.98
N GLY A 77 1.50 -25.55 8.65
CA GLY A 77 2.61 -26.18 7.98
C GLY A 77 2.88 -25.61 6.58
N HIS A 78 1.82 -25.44 5.79
CA HIS A 78 1.92 -24.83 4.46
C HIS A 78 2.36 -23.36 4.54
N MET A 79 1.83 -22.59 5.47
CA MET A 79 2.26 -21.21 5.71
C MET A 79 3.74 -21.13 6.08
N ARG A 80 4.25 -22.06 6.94
CA ARG A 80 5.68 -22.13 7.28
C ARG A 80 6.56 -22.43 6.05
N GLN A 81 6.11 -23.30 5.14
CA GLN A 81 6.83 -23.55 3.88
C GLN A 81 6.94 -22.28 3.04
N LEU A 82 5.85 -21.49 2.91
CA LEU A 82 5.87 -20.21 2.21
C LEU A 82 6.79 -19.19 2.89
N ALA A 83 6.76 -19.10 4.22
CA ALA A 83 7.65 -18.23 4.97
C ALA A 83 9.13 -18.64 4.84
N THR A 84 9.40 -19.94 4.74
CA THR A 84 10.74 -20.46 4.46
C THR A 84 11.20 -20.03 3.07
N ALA A 85 10.34 -20.17 2.06
CA ALA A 85 10.63 -19.72 0.70
C ALA A 85 10.86 -18.19 0.62
N ALA A 86 10.17 -17.41 1.45
CA ALA A 86 10.37 -15.96 1.58
C ALA A 86 11.58 -15.58 2.46
N GLY A 87 12.29 -16.56 3.06
CA GLY A 87 13.47 -16.32 3.89
C GLY A 87 13.20 -15.77 5.29
N VAL A 88 11.98 -15.99 5.85
CA VAL A 88 11.56 -15.45 7.16
C VAL A 88 10.95 -16.47 8.11
N ALA A 89 11.11 -17.76 7.86
CA ALA A 89 10.47 -18.81 8.66
C ALA A 89 10.73 -18.72 10.16
N ALA A 90 11.93 -18.29 10.56
CA ALA A 90 12.32 -18.17 11.98
C ALA A 90 11.73 -16.91 12.67
N ALA A 91 11.39 -15.88 11.88
CA ALA A 91 10.92 -14.58 12.38
C ALA A 91 9.41 -14.38 12.21
N ALA A 92 8.72 -15.29 11.51
CA ALA A 92 7.31 -15.14 11.19
C ALA A 92 6.43 -15.97 12.15
N ASP A 93 5.43 -15.30 12.75
CA ASP A 93 4.34 -15.93 13.48
C ASP A 93 3.26 -16.40 12.50
N MET A 94 2.80 -17.66 12.65
CA MET A 94 1.78 -18.27 11.77
C MET A 94 0.45 -18.32 12.52
N ALA A 95 -0.44 -17.39 12.20
CA ALA A 95 -1.78 -17.30 12.78
C ALA A 95 -2.81 -17.93 11.84
N VAL A 96 -3.61 -18.86 12.36
CA VAL A 96 -4.77 -19.41 11.67
C VAL A 96 -6.01 -19.05 12.48
N ALA A 97 -6.86 -18.21 11.93
CA ALA A 97 -8.10 -17.76 12.55
C ALA A 97 -9.33 -18.39 11.88
N GLU A 98 -10.40 -18.55 12.64
CA GLU A 98 -11.70 -18.98 12.18
C GLU A 98 -12.67 -17.81 12.32
N SER A 99 -13.23 -17.31 11.22
CA SER A 99 -14.12 -16.16 11.24
C SER A 99 -15.17 -16.22 10.13
N PRO A 100 -16.37 -15.70 10.33
CA PRO A 100 -17.35 -15.57 9.27
C PRO A 100 -16.96 -14.49 8.24
N SER A 101 -16.01 -13.63 8.54
CA SER A 101 -15.58 -12.53 7.68
C SER A 101 -14.07 -12.35 7.68
N VAL A 102 -13.44 -12.62 6.53
CA VAL A 102 -11.99 -12.42 6.34
C VAL A 102 -11.58 -10.97 6.64
N THR A 103 -12.37 -10.00 6.14
CA THR A 103 -12.08 -8.57 6.36
C THR A 103 -12.14 -8.19 7.84
N ALA A 104 -13.18 -8.63 8.55
CA ALA A 104 -13.32 -8.30 9.97
C ALA A 104 -12.17 -8.89 10.78
N GLU A 105 -11.77 -10.12 10.49
CA GLU A 105 -10.65 -10.77 11.16
C GLU A 105 -9.32 -10.06 10.91
N ILE A 106 -9.02 -9.69 9.65
CA ILE A 106 -7.79 -8.93 9.33
C ILE A 106 -7.74 -7.62 10.10
N LEU A 107 -8.87 -6.88 10.15
CA LEU A 107 -8.95 -5.61 10.87
C LEU A 107 -8.84 -5.78 12.39
N ASP A 108 -9.47 -6.81 12.95
CA ASP A 108 -9.36 -7.15 14.37
C ASP A 108 -7.92 -7.52 14.73
N GLN A 109 -7.27 -8.36 13.94
CA GLN A 109 -5.86 -8.72 14.12
C GLN A 109 -4.94 -7.49 14.01
N ALA A 110 -5.20 -6.59 13.05
CA ALA A 110 -4.43 -5.36 12.92
C ALA A 110 -4.57 -4.41 14.13
N LEU A 111 -5.70 -4.48 14.85
CA LEU A 111 -5.95 -3.70 16.06
C LEU A 111 -5.44 -4.39 17.33
N THR A 112 -5.73 -5.68 17.53
CA THR A 112 -5.42 -6.43 18.75
C THR A 112 -3.95 -6.83 18.84
N TRP A 113 -3.32 -7.06 17.69
CA TRP A 113 -1.87 -7.18 17.57
C TRP A 113 -1.35 -5.95 16.81
N PRO A 114 -1.28 -4.75 17.47
CA PRO A 114 -1.23 -3.46 16.78
C PRO A 114 -0.18 -3.44 15.68
N ALA A 115 -0.65 -3.73 14.45
CA ALA A 115 0.21 -3.76 13.27
C ALA A 115 0.56 -2.34 12.83
N ASP A 116 1.82 -2.13 12.46
CA ASP A 116 2.30 -0.87 11.90
C ASP A 116 2.17 -0.82 10.38
N LEU A 117 2.03 -2.01 9.77
CA LEU A 117 1.86 -2.20 8.33
C LEU A 117 1.05 -3.46 8.04
N VAL A 118 0.07 -3.36 7.14
CA VAL A 118 -0.56 -4.53 6.51
C VAL A 118 0.01 -4.69 5.10
N VAL A 119 0.43 -5.90 4.73
CA VAL A 119 0.92 -6.22 3.38
C VAL A 119 0.04 -7.30 2.79
N MET A 120 -0.63 -7.04 1.66
CA MET A 120 -1.56 -7.99 1.08
C MET A 120 -1.61 -7.93 -0.46
N GLY A 121 -2.06 -9.01 -1.08
CA GLY A 121 -2.32 -9.03 -2.53
C GLY A 121 -3.54 -8.19 -2.90
N ASN A 122 -3.56 -7.68 -4.12
CA ASN A 122 -4.70 -6.93 -4.65
C ASN A 122 -5.94 -7.81 -4.91
N HIS A 123 -5.77 -9.13 -5.10
CA HIS A 123 -6.82 -10.14 -5.32
C HIS A 123 -6.48 -11.43 -4.59
N GLY A 124 -7.53 -12.25 -4.33
CA GLY A 124 -7.42 -13.64 -3.90
C GLY A 124 -7.85 -14.61 -5.00
N HIS A 125 -8.16 -15.86 -4.63
CA HIS A 125 -8.51 -16.97 -5.54
C HIS A 125 -9.68 -16.71 -6.50
N GLY A 126 -10.54 -15.71 -6.28
CA GLY A 126 -11.73 -15.41 -7.09
C GLY A 126 -11.55 -14.32 -8.15
N GLY A 127 -10.39 -13.72 -8.30
CA GLY A 127 -10.17 -12.57 -9.19
C GLY A 127 -9.94 -12.98 -10.65
N LEU A 128 -10.97 -12.85 -11.48
CA LEU A 128 -10.91 -13.20 -12.91
C LEU A 128 -10.33 -12.11 -13.81
N THR A 129 -10.13 -10.88 -13.31
CA THR A 129 -9.64 -9.75 -14.11
C THR A 129 -8.53 -8.98 -13.38
N ARG A 130 -7.44 -8.71 -14.09
CA ARG A 130 -6.25 -7.98 -13.58
C ARG A 130 -6.53 -6.54 -13.13
N LEU A 131 -7.72 -5.98 -13.44
CA LEU A 131 -8.09 -4.58 -13.27
C LEU A 131 -9.07 -4.30 -12.11
N VAL A 132 -9.42 -5.31 -11.31
CA VAL A 132 -10.40 -5.13 -10.21
C VAL A 132 -9.72 -5.36 -8.88
N LEU A 133 -9.78 -4.41 -7.97
CA LEU A 133 -9.35 -4.59 -6.58
C LEU A 133 -10.31 -5.55 -5.86
N GLY A 134 -9.77 -6.57 -5.19
CA GLY A 134 -10.56 -7.55 -4.45
C GLY A 134 -11.37 -6.93 -3.30
N SER A 135 -12.57 -7.44 -3.05
CA SER A 135 -13.47 -6.89 -2.02
C SER A 135 -12.87 -6.87 -0.61
N VAL A 136 -12.03 -7.84 -0.27
CA VAL A 136 -11.29 -7.87 1.00
C VAL A 136 -10.24 -6.76 1.03
N ALA A 137 -9.42 -6.66 -0.03
CA ALA A 137 -8.38 -5.64 -0.15
C ALA A 137 -8.96 -4.22 -0.10
N GLU A 138 -10.07 -3.97 -0.82
CA GLU A 138 -10.75 -2.66 -0.82
C GLU A 138 -11.23 -2.28 0.58
N ARG A 139 -11.87 -3.23 1.30
CA ARG A 139 -12.38 -2.96 2.65
C ARG A 139 -11.26 -2.79 3.66
N VAL A 140 -10.19 -3.59 3.58
CA VAL A 140 -9.01 -3.43 4.45
C VAL A 140 -8.37 -2.08 4.20
N LEU A 141 -8.11 -1.70 2.95
CA LEU A 141 -7.59 -0.38 2.59
C LEU A 141 -8.40 0.78 3.17
N ARG A 142 -9.73 0.63 3.22
CA ARG A 142 -10.61 1.69 3.74
C ARG A 142 -10.60 1.80 5.26
N LEU A 143 -10.44 0.68 5.96
CA LEU A 143 -10.73 0.56 7.39
C LEU A 143 -9.50 0.25 8.25
N ALA A 144 -8.36 -0.07 7.63
CA ALA A 144 -7.15 -0.41 8.36
C ALA A 144 -6.70 0.72 9.30
N PRO A 145 -6.23 0.37 10.51
CA PRO A 145 -5.73 1.35 11.48
C PRO A 145 -4.32 1.85 11.13
N CYS A 146 -3.65 1.22 10.19
CA CYS A 146 -2.27 1.47 9.77
C CYS A 146 -2.15 1.49 8.24
N PRO A 147 -1.01 1.90 7.67
CA PRO A 147 -0.73 1.82 6.25
C PRO A 147 -0.91 0.42 5.67
N VAL A 148 -1.29 0.36 4.39
CA VAL A 148 -1.52 -0.89 3.67
C VAL A 148 -0.70 -0.90 2.38
N LEU A 149 0.17 -1.89 2.23
CA LEU A 149 0.89 -2.18 1.00
C LEU A 149 0.10 -3.18 0.17
N ILE A 150 -0.36 -2.76 -0.99
CA ILE A 150 -1.04 -3.61 -1.96
C ILE A 150 -0.05 -4.09 -3.01
N VAL A 151 0.09 -5.41 -3.14
CA VAL A 151 0.95 -6.06 -4.13
C VAL A 151 0.10 -6.54 -5.31
N PRO A 152 0.32 -6.01 -6.53
CA PRO A 152 -0.49 -6.36 -7.68
C PRO A 152 -0.19 -7.77 -8.20
N HIS A 153 -1.15 -8.32 -8.95
CA HIS A 153 -0.98 -9.58 -9.69
C HIS A 153 -0.15 -9.33 -10.95
N GLY A 154 0.89 -10.14 -11.18
CA GLY A 154 1.59 -10.15 -12.47
C GLY A 154 2.43 -8.89 -12.73
N THR A 155 3.30 -8.50 -11.82
CA THR A 155 4.41 -7.61 -12.15
C THR A 155 5.36 -8.36 -13.09
N ASP A 156 5.74 -7.75 -14.24
CA ASP A 156 6.75 -8.30 -15.17
C ASP A 156 8.16 -8.41 -14.52
N HIS A 157 8.31 -7.86 -13.33
CA HIS A 157 9.47 -8.08 -12.49
C HIS A 157 9.19 -9.28 -11.59
N ALA A 158 9.57 -10.47 -12.09
CA ALA A 158 9.73 -11.64 -11.24
C ALA A 158 10.81 -11.29 -10.21
N VAL A 159 10.39 -10.80 -9.04
CA VAL A 159 11.30 -10.62 -7.92
C VAL A 159 11.77 -12.00 -7.50
N PRO A 160 13.07 -12.31 -7.62
CA PRO A 160 13.58 -13.58 -7.16
C PRO A 160 13.20 -13.79 -5.69
N PRO A 161 12.87 -15.01 -5.27
CA PRO A 161 12.61 -15.29 -3.87
C PRO A 161 13.78 -14.78 -3.00
N GLY A 162 13.48 -13.89 -2.07
CA GLY A 162 14.47 -13.34 -1.13
C GLY A 162 15.08 -11.98 -1.48
N ASN A 163 14.83 -11.40 -2.65
CA ASN A 163 15.44 -10.15 -3.09
C ASN A 163 14.39 -9.12 -3.56
N VAL A 164 13.48 -8.72 -2.65
CA VAL A 164 12.67 -7.52 -2.87
C VAL A 164 13.57 -6.33 -2.62
N GLU A 165 13.83 -5.55 -3.64
CA GLU A 165 14.56 -4.28 -3.57
C GLU A 165 13.61 -3.17 -4.03
N PHE A 166 13.59 -2.05 -3.30
CA PHE A 166 12.92 -0.85 -3.74
C PHE A 166 13.99 0.14 -4.22
N ASP A 167 14.40 -0.01 -5.48
CA ASP A 167 15.43 0.87 -6.08
C ASP A 167 14.87 2.23 -6.48
N ARG A 168 13.57 2.26 -6.86
CA ARG A 168 12.90 3.46 -7.41
C ARG A 168 11.52 3.62 -6.79
N ILE A 169 11.43 4.57 -5.89
CA ILE A 169 10.19 4.90 -5.17
C ILE A 169 9.58 6.17 -5.76
N LEU A 170 8.29 6.14 -6.07
CA LEU A 170 7.52 7.32 -6.47
C LEU A 170 6.53 7.70 -5.38
N CYS A 171 6.70 8.88 -4.80
CA CYS A 171 5.78 9.42 -3.81
C CYS A 171 4.92 10.54 -4.41
N ALA A 172 3.59 10.35 -4.44
CA ALA A 172 2.67 11.38 -4.89
C ALA A 172 2.27 12.30 -3.74
N VAL A 173 2.53 13.60 -3.89
CA VAL A 173 2.32 14.61 -2.85
C VAL A 173 1.40 15.72 -3.36
N ASP A 174 0.27 15.91 -2.66
CA ASP A 174 -0.67 17.02 -2.90
C ASP A 174 -0.73 18.02 -1.74
N PHE A 175 0.22 17.93 -0.80
CA PHE A 175 0.35 18.70 0.42
C PHE A 175 -0.76 18.48 1.47
N SER A 176 -1.60 17.48 1.32
CA SER A 176 -2.50 17.01 2.38
C SER A 176 -1.72 16.42 3.55
N GLU A 177 -2.37 16.22 4.69
CA GLU A 177 -1.76 15.59 5.86
C GLU A 177 -1.32 14.15 5.54
N SER A 178 -2.23 13.35 4.95
CA SER A 178 -1.92 11.98 4.55
C SER A 178 -0.80 11.88 3.51
N ALA A 179 -0.66 12.86 2.61
CA ALA A 179 0.44 12.90 1.64
C ALA A 179 1.78 13.23 2.31
N ARG A 180 1.79 14.05 3.37
CA ARG A 180 3.02 14.30 4.16
C ARG A 180 3.43 13.07 4.96
N ASP A 181 2.46 12.37 5.55
CA ASP A 181 2.73 11.08 6.21
C ASP A 181 3.26 10.06 5.20
N ALA A 182 2.66 9.98 4.00
CA ALA A 182 3.13 9.12 2.91
C ALA A 182 4.58 9.44 2.49
N LEU A 183 4.92 10.73 2.42
CA LEU A 183 6.29 11.15 2.13
C LEU A 183 7.27 10.65 3.21
N GLY A 184 6.90 10.68 4.48
CA GLY A 184 7.69 10.12 5.58
C GLY A 184 8.00 8.64 5.36
N TYR A 185 7.00 7.84 4.94
CA TYR A 185 7.20 6.42 4.60
C TYR A 185 8.09 6.24 3.36
N ALA A 186 7.87 7.03 2.30
CA ALA A 186 8.68 6.96 1.08
C ALA A 186 10.16 7.24 1.35
N LEU A 187 10.45 8.27 2.15
CA LEU A 187 11.81 8.64 2.52
C LEU A 187 12.46 7.62 3.47
N SER A 188 11.70 7.07 4.44
CA SER A 188 12.21 6.04 5.34
C SER A 188 12.56 4.76 4.59
N LEU A 189 11.63 4.25 3.75
CA LEU A 189 11.88 3.07 2.91
C LEU A 189 13.02 3.30 1.93
N GLY A 190 13.08 4.51 1.34
CA GLY A 190 14.15 4.90 0.44
C GLY A 190 15.53 4.92 1.11
N ALA A 191 15.59 5.37 2.34
CA ALA A 191 16.84 5.40 3.12
C ALA A 191 17.30 3.98 3.51
N GLU A 192 16.38 3.09 3.91
CA GLU A 192 16.71 1.69 4.24
C GLU A 192 17.18 0.90 3.00
N ALA A 193 16.59 1.18 1.84
CA ALA A 193 16.92 0.50 0.58
C ALA A 193 18.06 1.17 -0.21
N GLY A 194 18.50 2.38 0.16
CA GLY A 194 19.42 3.19 -0.66
C GLY A 194 18.81 3.63 -2.00
N ALA A 195 17.49 3.82 -2.05
CA ALA A 195 16.72 4.00 -3.26
C ALA A 195 16.81 5.40 -3.86
N HIS A 196 16.36 5.51 -5.12
CA HIS A 196 16.04 6.78 -5.76
C HIS A 196 14.56 7.11 -5.51
N VAL A 197 14.28 8.17 -4.74
CA VAL A 197 12.95 8.63 -4.40
C VAL A 197 12.55 9.81 -5.28
N THR A 198 11.53 9.64 -6.11
CA THR A 198 10.91 10.73 -6.88
C THR A 198 9.67 11.23 -6.15
N ILE A 199 9.64 12.52 -5.82
CA ILE A 199 8.49 13.18 -5.21
C ILE A 199 7.73 13.91 -6.30
N LEU A 200 6.49 13.50 -6.57
CA LEU A 200 5.66 14.00 -7.66
C LEU A 200 4.50 14.84 -7.11
N ASN A 201 4.38 16.08 -7.58
CA ASN A 201 3.14 16.85 -7.45
C ASN A 201 2.49 17.01 -8.84
N ALA A 202 1.21 16.67 -8.95
CA ALA A 202 0.42 16.88 -10.16
C ALA A 202 -0.50 18.09 -9.98
N ILE A 203 -0.42 19.04 -10.91
CA ILE A 203 -1.27 20.24 -10.96
C ILE A 203 -2.40 19.98 -11.95
N GLU A 204 -3.63 19.89 -11.46
CA GLU A 204 -4.80 19.83 -12.33
C GLU A 204 -5.20 21.25 -12.72
N VAL A 205 -4.87 21.65 -13.95
CA VAL A 205 -5.27 22.95 -14.51
C VAL A 205 -6.71 22.84 -15.01
N PRO A 206 -7.63 23.72 -14.55
CA PRO A 206 -8.98 23.79 -15.07
C PRO A 206 -9.00 23.96 -16.61
N LEU A 207 -10.02 23.38 -17.27
CA LEU A 207 -10.10 23.37 -18.73
C LEU A 207 -10.11 24.80 -19.31
N GLU A 208 -10.75 25.73 -18.59
CA GLU A 208 -10.87 27.15 -18.94
C GLU A 208 -9.51 27.87 -18.99
N LEU A 209 -8.54 27.38 -18.23
CA LEU A 209 -7.16 27.90 -18.22
C LEU A 209 -6.22 27.15 -19.18
N ARG A 210 -6.68 26.06 -19.78
CA ARG A 210 -5.92 25.35 -20.83
C ARG A 210 -6.08 25.99 -22.18
N GLU A 211 -7.27 26.49 -22.49
CA GLU A 211 -7.64 27.19 -23.71
C GLU A 211 -8.38 28.49 -23.34
N PRO A 212 -7.65 29.52 -22.91
CA PRO A 212 -8.28 30.76 -22.48
C PRO A 212 -8.95 31.46 -23.67
N PRO A 213 -10.11 32.09 -23.47
CA PRO A 213 -10.70 32.98 -24.47
C PRO A 213 -9.71 34.07 -24.87
N ALA A 214 -9.71 34.48 -26.14
CA ALA A 214 -8.81 35.48 -26.70
C ALA A 214 -8.88 36.87 -26.01
N SER A 215 -9.87 37.07 -25.14
CA SER A 215 -10.05 38.28 -24.34
C SER A 215 -9.31 38.27 -22.99
N TYR A 216 -8.60 37.19 -22.64
CA TYR A 216 -7.81 37.13 -21.41
C TYR A 216 -6.45 37.79 -21.65
N ASP A 217 -6.23 38.92 -20.95
CA ASP A 217 -4.97 39.71 -21.01
C ASP A 217 -3.92 39.20 -19.98
N TYR A 218 -3.99 37.91 -19.61
CA TYR A 218 -3.03 37.31 -18.70
C TYR A 218 -2.03 36.41 -19.44
N ASP A 219 -0.76 36.60 -19.15
CA ASP A 219 0.29 35.67 -19.60
C ASP A 219 0.17 34.35 -18.83
N ILE A 220 -0.59 33.43 -19.43
CA ILE A 220 -0.85 32.11 -18.84
C ILE A 220 0.41 31.28 -18.70
N GLU A 221 1.37 31.45 -19.61
CA GLU A 221 2.65 30.76 -19.57
C GLU A 221 3.49 31.23 -18.37
N ASP A 222 3.51 32.54 -18.11
CA ASP A 222 4.14 33.10 -16.91
C ASP A 222 3.47 32.60 -15.62
N LEU A 223 2.12 32.52 -15.59
CA LEU A 223 1.38 31.96 -14.45
C LEU A 223 1.71 30.49 -14.21
N ARG A 224 1.77 29.68 -15.26
CA ARG A 224 2.16 28.25 -15.19
C ARG A 224 3.57 28.10 -14.64
N THR A 225 4.53 28.82 -15.21
CA THR A 225 5.93 28.79 -14.80
C THR A 225 6.09 29.16 -13.32
N ARG A 226 5.42 30.25 -12.88
CA ARG A 226 5.45 30.66 -11.47
C ARG A 226 4.77 29.64 -10.54
N THR A 227 3.68 29.04 -10.99
CA THR A 227 2.97 28.02 -10.21
C THR A 227 3.85 26.78 -10.06
N GLU A 228 4.47 26.32 -11.14
CA GLU A 228 5.40 25.17 -11.12
C GLU A 228 6.58 25.44 -10.19
N ALA A 229 7.26 26.59 -10.35
CA ALA A 229 8.36 26.98 -9.49
C ALA A 229 7.96 27.05 -8.00
N SER A 230 6.80 27.61 -7.71
CA SER A 230 6.25 27.67 -6.36
C SER A 230 5.99 26.27 -5.76
N GLN A 231 5.44 25.32 -6.55
CA GLN A 231 5.21 23.97 -6.09
C GLN A 231 6.50 23.20 -5.88
N LEU A 232 7.51 23.37 -6.75
CA LEU A 232 8.84 22.78 -6.58
C LEU A 232 9.49 23.24 -5.28
N LEU A 233 9.49 24.54 -4.99
CA LEU A 233 10.01 25.07 -3.73
C LEU A 233 9.29 24.48 -2.50
N ARG A 234 7.97 24.31 -2.61
CA ARG A 234 7.18 23.70 -1.52
C ARG A 234 7.50 22.23 -1.33
N LEU A 235 7.74 21.46 -2.41
CA LEU A 235 8.17 20.06 -2.32
C LEU A 235 9.55 19.95 -1.67
N GLU A 236 10.52 20.77 -2.13
CA GLU A 236 11.87 20.79 -1.56
C GLU A 236 11.86 21.10 -0.05
N ALA A 237 10.98 22.00 0.39
CA ALA A 237 10.83 22.34 1.80
C ALA A 237 10.28 21.20 2.69
N LEU A 238 9.70 20.15 2.10
CA LEU A 238 9.21 18.98 2.82
C LEU A 238 10.33 17.97 3.07
N ILE A 239 11.46 18.05 2.37
CA ILE A 239 12.52 17.05 2.41
C ILE A 239 13.51 17.38 3.52
N PRO A 240 13.64 16.54 4.56
CA PRO A 240 14.68 16.75 5.58
C PRO A 240 16.07 16.62 4.96
N PHE A 241 16.95 17.57 5.25
CA PHE A 241 18.30 17.60 4.66
C PHE A 241 19.08 16.29 4.92
N ALA A 242 18.96 15.72 6.11
CA ALA A 242 19.68 14.51 6.50
C ALA A 242 19.29 13.26 5.70
N VAL A 243 18.13 13.24 5.03
CA VAL A 243 17.71 12.07 4.21
C VAL A 243 18.60 11.91 2.96
N ARG A 244 19.13 13.00 2.44
CA ARG A 244 19.98 13.01 1.24
C ARG A 244 21.33 12.28 1.42
N ASP A 245 21.72 12.01 2.66
CA ASP A 245 22.90 11.21 2.97
C ASP A 245 22.65 9.69 2.79
N TYR A 246 21.37 9.27 2.72
CA TYR A 246 20.97 7.86 2.70
C TYR A 246 20.31 7.43 1.38
N CYS A 247 19.63 8.33 0.70
CA CYS A 247 18.98 8.04 -0.58
C CYS A 247 19.00 9.25 -1.51
N THR A 248 18.89 9.00 -2.80
CA THR A 248 18.75 10.08 -3.79
C THR A 248 17.31 10.56 -3.81
N VAL A 249 17.09 11.87 -3.67
CA VAL A 249 15.74 12.45 -3.70
C VAL A 249 15.63 13.47 -4.82
N GLU A 250 14.62 13.32 -5.66
CA GLU A 250 14.29 14.22 -6.77
C GLU A 250 12.84 14.72 -6.61
N THR A 251 12.61 16.00 -6.88
CA THR A 251 11.26 16.59 -6.90
C THR A 251 10.84 16.88 -8.33
N THR A 252 9.60 16.67 -8.65
CA THR A 252 9.03 16.98 -9.97
C THR A 252 7.59 17.46 -9.85
N VAL A 253 7.25 18.44 -10.68
CA VAL A 253 5.89 18.93 -10.83
C VAL A 253 5.46 18.66 -12.27
N VAL A 254 4.25 18.19 -12.43
CA VAL A 254 3.66 17.89 -13.75
C VAL A 254 2.24 18.44 -13.84
N GLU A 255 1.81 18.78 -15.04
CA GLU A 255 0.44 19.19 -15.30
C GLU A 255 -0.39 17.99 -15.75
N GLY A 256 -1.52 17.74 -15.08
CA GLY A 256 -2.43 16.67 -15.45
C GLY A 256 -3.20 16.06 -14.26
N LYS A 257 -4.06 15.08 -14.56
CA LYS A 257 -4.77 14.31 -13.53
C LYS A 257 -3.77 13.47 -12.73
N ALA A 258 -3.78 13.61 -11.41
CA ALA A 258 -2.79 12.99 -10.52
C ALA A 258 -2.63 11.48 -10.75
N SER A 259 -3.73 10.71 -10.83
CA SER A 259 -3.65 9.26 -11.07
C SER A 259 -2.97 8.90 -12.39
N ARG A 260 -3.27 9.66 -13.46
CA ARG A 260 -2.67 9.43 -14.79
C ARG A 260 -1.17 9.72 -14.77
N GLU A 261 -0.77 10.84 -14.17
CA GLU A 261 0.63 11.24 -14.14
C GLU A 261 1.49 10.34 -13.25
N VAL A 262 0.96 9.88 -12.11
CA VAL A 262 1.59 8.88 -11.25
C VAL A 262 1.85 7.60 -12.03
N LEU A 263 0.84 7.04 -12.71
CA LEU A 263 0.98 5.82 -13.50
C LEU A 263 1.93 5.99 -14.69
N ARG A 264 1.85 7.11 -15.40
CA ARG A 264 2.75 7.44 -16.51
C ARG A 264 4.21 7.52 -16.05
N MET A 265 4.45 8.23 -14.95
CA MET A 265 5.78 8.36 -14.36
C MET A 265 6.31 7.03 -13.85
N ALA A 266 5.47 6.26 -13.18
CA ALA A 266 5.84 4.93 -12.66
C ALA A 266 6.28 4.00 -13.80
N ALA A 267 5.55 3.98 -14.91
CA ALA A 267 5.92 3.18 -16.08
C ALA A 267 7.21 3.70 -16.75
N ALA A 268 7.32 5.02 -16.98
CA ALA A 268 8.46 5.62 -17.67
C ALA A 268 9.78 5.46 -16.91
N ARG A 269 9.73 5.53 -15.58
CA ARG A 269 10.93 5.41 -14.70
C ARG A 269 11.12 4.00 -14.15
N LYS A 270 10.26 3.04 -14.52
CA LYS A 270 10.29 1.66 -14.01
C LYS A 270 10.28 1.64 -12.48
N VAL A 271 9.33 2.37 -11.89
CA VAL A 271 9.14 2.47 -10.45
C VAL A 271 8.74 1.12 -9.89
N ASP A 272 9.33 0.73 -8.77
CA ASP A 272 9.07 -0.53 -8.08
C ASP A 272 8.22 -0.38 -6.81
N LEU A 273 8.01 0.87 -6.34
CA LEU A 273 7.06 1.19 -5.27
C LEU A 273 6.42 2.56 -5.51
N ILE A 274 5.10 2.62 -5.50
CA ILE A 274 4.34 3.87 -5.42
C ILE A 274 3.88 4.09 -3.98
N VAL A 275 4.03 5.32 -3.45
CA VAL A 275 3.57 5.70 -2.11
C VAL A 275 2.61 6.87 -2.22
N MET A 276 1.44 6.75 -1.61
CA MET A 276 0.37 7.76 -1.66
C MET A 276 -0.36 7.89 -0.32
N GLY A 277 -0.84 9.09 -0.02
CA GLY A 277 -1.84 9.27 1.05
C GLY A 277 -3.21 8.75 0.63
N VAL A 278 -3.99 8.24 1.57
CA VAL A 278 -5.33 7.67 1.31
C VAL A 278 -6.34 8.72 0.81
N HIS A 279 -6.17 9.98 1.19
CA HIS A 279 -7.04 11.10 0.83
C HIS A 279 -6.23 12.25 0.26
N GLY A 280 -6.80 12.98 -0.71
CA GLY A 280 -6.26 14.25 -1.18
C GLY A 280 -6.87 15.45 -0.46
N ARG A 281 -6.42 16.68 -0.83
CA ARG A 281 -6.86 17.97 -0.24
C ARG A 281 -8.38 18.19 -0.23
N ASN A 282 -9.11 17.61 -1.17
CA ASN A 282 -10.54 17.83 -1.35
C ASN A 282 -11.41 16.74 -0.72
N ALA A 283 -10.86 15.90 0.15
CA ALA A 283 -11.63 14.84 0.79
C ALA A 283 -12.61 15.44 1.82
N VAL A 284 -13.88 15.44 1.50
CA VAL A 284 -14.98 15.95 2.35
C VAL A 284 -15.29 15.01 3.51
N SER A 285 -14.83 13.76 3.47
CA SER A 285 -15.09 12.75 4.49
C SER A 285 -13.92 11.74 4.58
N ARG A 286 -13.51 11.40 5.79
CA ARG A 286 -12.53 10.33 6.07
C ARG A 286 -13.01 8.93 5.63
N ALA A 287 -14.30 8.78 5.28
CA ALA A 287 -14.88 7.51 4.84
C ALA A 287 -14.80 7.27 3.32
N VAL A 288 -14.37 8.28 2.54
CA VAL A 288 -14.34 8.19 1.07
C VAL A 288 -12.91 8.00 0.61
N PHE A 289 -12.65 6.88 -0.03
CA PHE A 289 -11.38 6.57 -0.68
C PHE A 289 -11.16 7.52 -1.87
N GLY A 290 -9.99 8.15 -1.96
CA GLY A 290 -9.69 9.08 -3.04
C GLY A 290 -9.76 8.41 -4.43
N SER A 291 -10.43 9.04 -5.40
CA SER A 291 -10.55 8.51 -6.77
C SER A 291 -9.18 8.27 -7.43
N ASN A 292 -8.21 9.15 -7.19
CA ASN A 292 -6.85 8.98 -7.70
C ASN A 292 -6.16 7.74 -7.13
N VAL A 293 -6.37 7.44 -5.83
CA VAL A 293 -5.82 6.26 -5.17
C VAL A 293 -6.44 4.98 -5.76
N GLN A 294 -7.77 4.96 -5.96
CA GLN A 294 -8.44 3.82 -6.60
C GLN A 294 -7.93 3.57 -8.01
N ASP A 295 -7.78 4.63 -8.81
CA ASP A 295 -7.27 4.54 -10.18
C ASP A 295 -5.83 3.97 -10.17
N VAL A 296 -4.96 4.47 -9.28
CA VAL A 296 -3.57 4.00 -9.20
C VAL A 296 -3.51 2.53 -8.78
N ILE A 297 -4.21 2.11 -7.73
CA ILE A 297 -4.19 0.71 -7.27
C ILE A 297 -4.69 -0.25 -8.36
N ARG A 298 -5.69 0.16 -9.16
CA ARG A 298 -6.23 -0.68 -10.24
C ARG A 298 -5.29 -0.86 -11.40
N HIS A 299 -4.45 0.13 -11.70
CA HIS A 299 -3.64 0.17 -12.91
C HIS A 299 -2.13 0.09 -12.68
N ALA A 300 -1.69 0.18 -11.42
CA ALA A 300 -0.27 0.05 -11.11
C ALA A 300 0.23 -1.37 -11.39
N THR A 301 1.43 -1.44 -11.96
CA THR A 301 2.16 -2.69 -12.23
C THR A 301 3.19 -3.01 -11.15
N CYS A 302 3.39 -2.10 -10.18
CA CYS A 302 4.25 -2.26 -9.02
C CYS A 302 3.44 -2.13 -7.72
N PRO A 303 3.97 -2.54 -6.57
CA PRO A 303 3.37 -2.35 -5.27
C PRO A 303 2.97 -0.90 -4.99
N VAL A 304 1.85 -0.72 -4.28
CA VAL A 304 1.33 0.61 -3.89
C VAL A 304 1.13 0.65 -2.39
N LEU A 305 1.88 1.50 -1.70
CA LEU A 305 1.72 1.78 -0.28
C LEU A 305 0.74 2.93 -0.08
N ILE A 306 -0.36 2.65 0.60
CA ILE A 306 -1.36 3.64 0.96
C ILE A 306 -1.24 3.98 2.44
N VAL A 307 -1.01 5.26 2.72
CA VAL A 307 -0.78 5.76 4.07
C VAL A 307 -2.01 6.50 4.57
N HIS A 308 -2.53 6.06 5.72
CA HIS A 308 -3.59 6.71 6.44
C HIS A 308 -3.02 7.82 7.33
N PRO A 309 -3.75 8.92 7.56
CA PRO A 309 -3.30 9.92 8.52
C PRO A 309 -3.19 9.28 9.89
N ARG A 310 -2.14 9.65 10.62
CA ARG A 310 -1.92 9.15 11.99
C ARG A 310 -3.13 9.49 12.85
N ARG A 311 -3.64 8.50 13.56
CA ARG A 311 -4.66 8.76 14.59
C ARG A 311 -3.95 9.43 15.75
N SER A 312 -4.24 10.72 15.94
CA SER A 312 -3.83 11.49 17.12
C SER A 312 -4.55 11.01 18.37
#